data_3c95ad3d4b7a0ea6f1ec6a4dfb231d56
#
_entry.id   3c95ad3d4b7a0ea6f1ec6a4dfb231d56
#
_cell.length_a   1.000
_cell.length_b   1.000
_cell.length_c   1.000
_cell.angle_alpha   90.00
_cell.angle_beta   90.00
_cell.angle_gamma   90.00
#
_symmetry.space_group_name_H-M   'P 1'
#
loop_
_entity.id
_entity.type
_entity.pdbx_description
1 polymer ?
#
loop_
_entity_poly.entity_id
_entity_poly.type
_entity_poly.pdbx_seq_one_letter_code
_entity_poly.pdbx_strand_id
1 'polypeptide(L)'
;MMWVVRRPVGALMAVALAMALAGCGSGRSREEREARINIYPDNYRTDLLAALHTYVSDPTNIRDAYVSDPSLKPIGTQNRYAACVRFNAKNSDGRYIGSKDVLAVFVGGRFDQFVDPPMQLGTANPSSQANPVRELCSQAEYKRFPELEAMIR
;
A
#
# COMPACT_ATOMS: atom_id res chain seq x y z
N MET A 1 54.51 -58.21 7.77
CA MET A 1 54.46 -56.72 7.78
C MET A 1 53.02 -56.26 7.52
N MET A 2 52.29 -55.96 8.60
CA MET A 2 50.92 -55.52 8.49
C MET A 2 50.88 -53.98 8.62
N TRP A 3 50.43 -53.31 7.57
CA TRP A 3 50.18 -51.83 7.61
C TRP A 3 48.80 -51.57 8.14
N VAL A 4 48.70 -50.92 9.33
CA VAL A 4 47.46 -50.45 9.91
C VAL A 4 47.21 -49.04 9.41
N VAL A 5 46.23 -48.88 8.53
CA VAL A 5 45.73 -47.56 8.08
C VAL A 5 44.80 -47.00 9.16
N ARG A 6 45.28 -46.04 9.94
CA ARG A 6 44.46 -45.23 10.86
C ARG A 6 43.66 -44.22 10.05
N ARG A 7 42.35 -44.39 9.98
CA ARG A 7 41.41 -43.39 9.43
C ARG A 7 41.17 -42.28 10.46
N PRO A 8 41.29 -41.00 10.10
CA PRO A 8 40.97 -39.91 11.02
C PRO A 8 39.45 -39.74 11.07
N VAL A 9 38.82 -40.16 12.15
CA VAL A 9 37.36 -40.00 12.43
C VAL A 9 36.99 -38.55 12.83
N GLY A 10 37.99 -37.66 12.97
CA GLY A 10 37.77 -36.28 13.45
C GLY A 10 37.30 -35.27 12.42
N ALA A 11 37.37 -35.58 11.11
CA ALA A 11 37.09 -34.57 10.07
C ALA A 11 35.60 -34.41 9.71
N LEU A 12 34.76 -35.39 10.06
CA LEU A 12 33.33 -35.35 9.68
C LEU A 12 32.44 -34.58 10.67
N MET A 13 32.88 -34.35 11.91
CA MET A 13 32.07 -33.56 12.90
C MET A 13 32.17 -32.03 12.72
N ALA A 14 33.25 -31.53 12.12
CA ALA A 14 33.45 -30.10 11.94
C ALA A 14 32.58 -29.49 10.82
N VAL A 15 32.18 -30.31 9.84
CA VAL A 15 31.36 -29.82 8.71
C VAL A 15 29.86 -29.71 9.06
N ALA A 16 29.38 -30.55 9.98
CA ALA A 16 27.97 -30.53 10.40
C ALA A 16 27.61 -29.30 11.23
N LEU A 17 28.58 -28.73 11.98
CA LEU A 17 28.33 -27.56 12.86
C LEU A 17 28.29 -26.24 12.08
N ALA A 18 28.93 -26.15 10.91
CA ALA A 18 28.97 -24.95 10.06
C ALA A 18 27.67 -24.71 9.29
N MET A 19 26.85 -25.74 9.03
CA MET A 19 25.59 -25.61 8.30
C MET A 19 24.42 -25.16 9.17
N ALA A 20 24.52 -25.25 10.49
CA ALA A 20 23.46 -24.83 11.41
C ALA A 20 23.39 -23.31 11.60
N LEU A 21 24.44 -22.54 11.26
CA LEU A 21 24.52 -21.09 11.43
C LEU A 21 24.02 -20.28 10.22
N ALA A 22 23.81 -20.91 9.07
CA ALA A 22 23.39 -20.22 7.84
C ALA A 22 21.87 -20.01 7.72
N GLY A 23 21.06 -20.58 8.62
CA GLY A 23 19.59 -20.58 8.52
C GLY A 23 18.87 -19.42 9.19
N CYS A 24 19.52 -18.61 10.02
CA CYS A 24 18.83 -17.59 10.84
C CYS A 24 18.81 -16.17 10.27
N GLY A 25 19.41 -15.91 9.10
CA GLY A 25 19.56 -14.55 8.57
C GLY A 25 18.38 -13.98 7.78
N SER A 26 17.54 -14.84 7.17
CA SER A 26 16.55 -14.38 6.20
C SER A 26 15.21 -13.91 6.81
N GLY A 27 14.81 -14.49 7.93
CA GLY A 27 13.52 -14.12 8.58
C GLY A 27 13.57 -12.73 9.24
N ARG A 28 14.65 -12.46 9.95
CA ARG A 28 14.83 -11.20 10.69
C ARG A 28 14.92 -9.98 9.75
N SER A 29 15.59 -10.10 8.63
CA SER A 29 15.71 -9.04 7.65
C SER A 29 14.38 -8.72 6.94
N ARG A 30 13.47 -9.67 6.83
CA ARG A 30 12.15 -9.47 6.23
C ARG A 30 11.23 -8.73 7.20
N GLU A 31 11.14 -9.16 8.45
CA GLU A 31 10.34 -8.51 9.49
C GLU A 31 10.80 -7.07 9.76
N GLU A 32 12.11 -6.85 9.85
CA GLU A 32 12.67 -5.50 10.01
C GLU A 32 12.34 -4.59 8.81
N ARG A 33 12.34 -5.14 7.61
CA ARG A 33 11.98 -4.42 6.39
C ARG A 33 10.49 -4.09 6.36
N GLU A 34 9.63 -5.03 6.70
CA GLU A 34 8.18 -4.82 6.79
C GLU A 34 7.84 -3.80 7.89
N ALA A 35 8.50 -3.84 9.04
CA ALA A 35 8.31 -2.86 10.11
C ALA A 35 8.68 -1.43 9.67
N ARG A 36 9.75 -1.25 8.91
CA ARG A 36 10.16 0.07 8.39
C ARG A 36 9.22 0.61 7.31
N ILE A 37 8.58 -0.28 6.59
CA ILE A 37 7.66 0.07 5.50
C ILE A 37 6.26 0.37 6.05
N ASN A 38 5.84 -0.34 7.10
CA ASN A 38 4.52 -0.21 7.71
C ASN A 38 4.55 0.71 8.95
N ILE A 39 5.02 1.94 8.74
CA ILE A 39 4.91 3.03 9.72
C ILE A 39 3.56 3.71 9.51
N TYR A 40 2.84 3.98 10.61
CA TYR A 40 1.57 4.73 10.53
C TYR A 40 1.80 6.15 10.02
N PRO A 41 1.03 6.61 9.02
CA PRO A 41 1.21 7.94 8.44
C PRO A 41 0.47 9.01 9.26
N ASP A 42 1.07 9.52 10.32
CA ASP A 42 0.44 10.49 11.23
C ASP A 42 -0.05 11.76 10.52
N ASN A 43 0.65 12.19 9.46
CA ASN A 43 0.33 13.39 8.69
C ASN A 43 -0.47 13.09 7.41
N TYR A 44 -1.17 11.95 7.34
CA TYR A 44 -1.82 11.48 6.12
C TYR A 44 -2.75 12.51 5.46
N ARG A 45 -3.48 13.31 6.23
CA ARG A 45 -4.38 14.35 5.66
C ARG A 45 -3.60 15.42 4.90
N THR A 46 -2.49 15.89 5.45
CA THR A 46 -1.61 16.89 4.81
C THR A 46 -0.95 16.32 3.55
N ASP A 47 -0.43 15.09 3.65
CA ASP A 47 0.19 14.40 2.51
C ASP A 47 -0.84 14.18 1.39
N LEU A 48 -2.08 13.83 1.74
CA LEU A 48 -3.16 13.64 0.77
C LEU A 48 -3.58 14.95 0.10
N LEU A 49 -3.64 16.07 0.81
CA LEU A 49 -3.94 17.37 0.21
C LEU A 49 -2.89 17.74 -0.83
N ALA A 50 -1.60 17.59 -0.52
CA ALA A 50 -0.51 17.86 -1.44
C ALA A 50 -0.57 16.95 -2.68
N ALA A 51 -0.83 15.66 -2.48
CA ALA A 51 -0.92 14.69 -3.57
C ALA A 51 -2.17 14.93 -4.45
N LEU A 52 -3.34 15.20 -3.86
CA LEU A 52 -4.59 15.45 -4.58
C LEU A 52 -4.55 16.73 -5.40
N HIS A 53 -3.80 17.73 -4.96
CA HIS A 53 -3.62 18.97 -5.73
C HIS A 53 -3.04 18.73 -7.13
N THR A 54 -2.18 17.71 -7.28
CA THR A 54 -1.57 17.34 -8.56
C THR A 54 -2.30 16.22 -9.27
N TYR A 55 -3.07 15.42 -8.52
CA TYR A 55 -3.76 14.25 -9.05
C TYR A 55 -5.07 14.60 -9.76
N VAL A 56 -5.84 15.59 -9.26
CA VAL A 56 -7.10 15.99 -9.86
C VAL A 56 -6.87 17.04 -10.96
N SER A 57 -7.67 16.97 -12.03
CA SER A 57 -7.54 17.89 -13.16
C SER A 57 -7.90 19.33 -12.78
N ASP A 58 -8.89 19.51 -11.92
CA ASP A 58 -9.27 20.79 -11.33
C ASP A 58 -9.39 20.62 -9.82
N PRO A 59 -8.40 21.08 -9.03
CA PRO A 59 -8.42 20.95 -7.59
C PRO A 59 -9.36 21.97 -6.93
N THR A 60 -9.95 22.90 -7.70
CA THR A 60 -10.86 23.90 -7.17
C THR A 60 -12.30 23.38 -7.14
N ASN A 61 -13.06 23.81 -6.13
CA ASN A 61 -14.46 23.43 -6.00
C ASN A 61 -14.73 21.92 -5.92
N ILE A 62 -13.84 21.15 -5.29
CA ILE A 62 -14.10 19.75 -4.95
C ILE A 62 -15.29 19.69 -3.98
N ARG A 63 -16.17 18.70 -4.15
CA ARG A 63 -17.38 18.49 -3.36
C ARG A 63 -17.40 17.09 -2.75
N ASP A 64 -18.19 16.96 -1.69
CA ASP A 64 -18.46 15.65 -1.06
C ASP A 64 -17.16 14.90 -0.72
N ALA A 65 -16.21 15.63 -0.10
CA ALA A 65 -14.91 15.11 0.25
C ALA A 65 -14.95 14.39 1.60
N TYR A 66 -14.50 13.15 1.58
CA TYR A 66 -14.38 12.29 2.75
C TYR A 66 -13.08 11.50 2.70
N VAL A 67 -12.57 11.13 3.87
CA VAL A 67 -11.38 10.29 4.01
C VAL A 67 -11.56 9.32 5.18
N SER A 68 -11.07 8.10 5.05
CA SER A 68 -10.98 7.17 6.17
C SER A 68 -9.65 7.34 6.91
N ASP A 69 -9.60 6.88 8.15
CA ASP A 69 -8.31 6.71 8.82
C ASP A 69 -7.48 5.65 8.10
N PRO A 70 -6.15 5.80 8.04
CA PRO A 70 -5.27 4.79 7.48
C PRO A 70 -5.35 3.47 8.26
N SER A 71 -5.47 2.37 7.53
CA SER A 71 -5.46 1.02 8.10
C SER A 71 -4.60 0.08 7.25
N LEU A 72 -4.07 -0.98 7.86
CA LEU A 72 -3.33 -1.99 7.12
C LEU A 72 -4.26 -2.77 6.20
N LYS A 73 -3.98 -2.73 4.91
CA LYS A 73 -4.74 -3.42 3.85
C LYS A 73 -3.80 -4.24 2.98
N PRO A 74 -4.28 -5.38 2.44
CA PRO A 74 -3.51 -6.17 1.49
C PRO A 74 -3.42 -5.42 0.15
N ILE A 75 -2.23 -4.96 -0.19
CA ILE A 75 -1.92 -4.28 -1.45
C ILE A 75 -0.93 -5.15 -2.24
N GLY A 76 -1.41 -5.82 -3.28
CA GLY A 76 -0.63 -6.83 -3.98
C GLY A 76 -0.26 -7.98 -3.04
N THR A 77 1.03 -8.26 -2.90
CA THR A 77 1.55 -9.36 -2.06
C THR A 77 1.94 -8.92 -0.64
N GLN A 78 1.70 -7.67 -0.27
CA GLN A 78 2.15 -7.10 0.99
C GLN A 78 1.06 -6.27 1.67
N ASN A 79 1.12 -6.18 3.00
CA ASN A 79 0.27 -5.25 3.73
C ASN A 79 0.89 -3.84 3.70
N ARG A 80 0.04 -2.82 3.48
CA ARG A 80 0.41 -1.41 3.51
C ARG A 80 -0.64 -0.62 4.27
N TYR A 81 -0.23 0.46 4.91
CA TYR A 81 -1.21 1.45 5.34
C TYR A 81 -1.86 2.07 4.12
N ALA A 82 -3.19 2.11 4.14
CA ALA A 82 -3.96 2.73 3.09
C ALA A 82 -5.20 3.43 3.67
N ALA A 83 -5.58 4.55 3.06
CA ALA A 83 -6.79 5.30 3.36
C ALA A 83 -7.67 5.38 2.13
N CYS A 84 -8.98 5.29 2.33
CA CYS A 84 -9.97 5.51 1.28
C CYS A 84 -10.31 6.99 1.23
N VAL A 85 -10.24 7.58 0.04
CA VAL A 85 -10.59 8.98 -0.20
C VAL A 85 -11.74 9.02 -1.19
N ARG A 86 -12.83 9.69 -0.82
CA ARG A 86 -14.00 9.92 -1.67
C ARG A 86 -14.12 11.39 -1.97
N PHE A 87 -14.36 11.75 -3.22
CA PHE A 87 -14.60 13.13 -3.62
C PHE A 87 -15.26 13.21 -4.98
N ASN A 88 -15.88 14.38 -5.24
CA ASN A 88 -16.45 14.73 -6.53
C ASN A 88 -15.74 15.96 -7.07
N ALA A 89 -14.85 15.76 -8.02
CA ALA A 89 -14.09 16.80 -8.70
C ALA A 89 -14.59 17.01 -10.13
N LYS A 90 -14.24 18.14 -10.70
CA LYS A 90 -14.49 18.40 -12.12
C LYS A 90 -13.47 17.68 -13.00
N ASN A 91 -13.93 17.21 -14.14
CA ASN A 91 -13.03 16.71 -15.20
C ASN A 91 -12.36 17.88 -15.96
N SER A 92 -11.56 17.55 -16.97
CA SER A 92 -10.91 18.53 -17.85
C SER A 92 -11.88 19.49 -18.56
N ASP A 93 -13.14 19.06 -18.75
CA ASP A 93 -14.19 19.88 -19.37
C ASP A 93 -14.93 20.76 -18.38
N GLY A 94 -14.50 20.81 -17.12
CA GLY A 94 -15.10 21.61 -16.06
C GLY A 94 -16.42 21.04 -15.51
N ARG A 95 -16.76 19.79 -15.81
CA ARG A 95 -18.01 19.14 -15.38
C ARG A 95 -17.78 18.16 -14.25
N TYR A 96 -18.67 18.16 -13.26
CA TYR A 96 -18.69 17.13 -12.22
C TYR A 96 -19.12 15.78 -12.81
N ILE A 97 -18.37 14.75 -12.52
CA ILE A 97 -18.60 13.38 -13.02
C ILE A 97 -19.16 12.43 -11.96
N GLY A 98 -19.46 12.95 -10.76
CA GLY A 98 -19.92 12.20 -9.61
C GLY A 98 -18.79 11.84 -8.65
N SER A 99 -19.18 11.35 -7.47
CA SER A 99 -18.21 10.95 -6.45
C SER A 99 -17.48 9.68 -6.86
N LYS A 100 -16.17 9.68 -6.71
CA LYS A 100 -15.31 8.50 -6.90
C LYS A 100 -14.54 8.18 -5.63
N ASP A 101 -14.27 6.91 -5.44
CA ASP A 101 -13.35 6.42 -4.40
C ASP A 101 -11.98 6.17 -5.01
N VAL A 102 -10.93 6.61 -4.36
CA VAL A 102 -9.55 6.25 -4.65
C VAL A 102 -8.91 5.71 -3.37
N LEU A 103 -7.96 4.78 -3.52
CA LEU A 103 -7.21 4.26 -2.40
C LEU A 103 -5.84 4.93 -2.36
N ALA A 104 -5.55 5.65 -1.29
CA ALA A 104 -4.24 6.23 -1.02
C ALA A 104 -3.38 5.23 -0.27
N VAL A 105 -2.21 4.91 -0.78
CA VAL A 105 -1.25 3.96 -0.21
C VAL A 105 -0.08 4.71 0.41
N PHE A 106 0.37 4.24 1.58
CA PHE A 106 1.47 4.85 2.33
C PHE A 106 2.61 3.83 2.53
N VAL A 107 3.84 4.32 2.43
CA VAL A 107 5.07 3.56 2.66
C VAL A 107 5.99 4.36 3.56
N GLY A 108 6.47 3.75 4.64
CA GLY A 108 7.34 4.42 5.59
C GLY A 108 6.69 5.65 6.26
N GLY A 109 5.37 5.63 6.46
CA GLY A 109 4.63 6.72 7.08
C GLY A 109 4.36 7.92 6.16
N ARG A 110 4.61 7.81 4.84
CA ARG A 110 4.41 8.88 3.86
C ARG A 110 3.55 8.40 2.70
N PHE A 111 2.85 9.33 2.06
CA PHE A 111 2.10 9.04 0.84
C PHE A 111 3.03 8.50 -0.26
N ASP A 112 2.62 7.43 -0.90
CA ASP A 112 3.33 6.79 -2.01
C ASP A 112 2.57 6.95 -3.33
N GLN A 113 1.33 6.46 -3.39
CA GLN A 113 0.55 6.49 -4.63
C GLN A 113 -0.96 6.43 -4.39
N PHE A 114 -1.72 6.84 -5.41
CA PHE A 114 -3.13 6.52 -5.51
C PHE A 114 -3.32 5.24 -6.35
N VAL A 115 -4.27 4.41 -5.92
CA VAL A 115 -4.81 3.31 -6.71
C VAL A 115 -6.22 3.70 -7.12
N ASP A 116 -6.42 3.85 -8.42
CA ASP A 116 -7.72 4.12 -9.02
C ASP A 116 -8.53 2.84 -9.18
N PRO A 117 -9.88 2.93 -9.12
CA PRO A 117 -10.71 1.87 -9.66
C PRO A 117 -10.38 1.67 -11.14
N PRO A 118 -10.37 0.43 -11.65
CA PRO A 118 -10.14 0.20 -13.07
C PRO A 118 -11.14 1.01 -13.88
N MET A 119 -10.63 1.82 -14.80
CA MET A 119 -11.45 2.64 -15.69
C MET A 119 -12.24 1.69 -16.57
N GLN A 120 -13.57 1.71 -16.46
CA GLN A 120 -14.45 0.92 -17.32
C GLN A 120 -14.46 1.55 -18.72
N LEU A 121 -13.47 1.23 -19.52
CA LEU A 121 -13.47 1.51 -20.95
C LEU A 121 -14.42 0.51 -21.63
N GLY A 122 -15.72 0.87 -21.71
CA GLY A 122 -16.63 0.41 -22.75
C GLY A 122 -16.83 -1.09 -22.97
N THR A 123 -16.55 -1.98 -22.00
CA THR A 123 -16.84 -3.40 -22.14
C THR A 123 -18.12 -3.76 -21.40
N ALA A 124 -19.02 -4.40 -22.13
CA ALA A 124 -20.42 -4.63 -21.81
C ALA A 124 -20.72 -5.60 -20.65
N ASN A 125 -19.89 -5.71 -19.62
CA ASN A 125 -20.20 -6.55 -18.48
C ASN A 125 -19.67 -5.94 -17.17
N PRO A 126 -20.45 -5.07 -16.48
CA PRO A 126 -20.03 -4.44 -15.23
C PRO A 126 -19.95 -5.39 -14.05
N SER A 127 -20.40 -6.64 -14.19
CA SER A 127 -20.50 -7.61 -13.09
C SER A 127 -19.26 -8.49 -12.90
N SER A 128 -18.27 -8.47 -13.78
CA SER A 128 -17.18 -9.44 -13.76
C SER A 128 -15.78 -8.88 -13.47
N GLN A 129 -15.61 -7.57 -13.35
CA GLN A 129 -14.33 -7.01 -12.94
C GLN A 129 -14.38 -6.65 -11.46
N ALA A 130 -13.71 -7.47 -10.64
CA ALA A 130 -13.43 -7.14 -9.25
C ALA A 130 -12.79 -5.75 -9.20
N ASN A 131 -13.47 -4.80 -8.55
CA ASN A 131 -12.92 -3.47 -8.30
C ASN A 131 -12.22 -3.51 -6.93
N PRO A 132 -10.89 -3.68 -6.87
CA PRO A 132 -10.17 -3.84 -5.62
C PRO A 132 -10.32 -2.62 -4.71
N VAL A 133 -10.44 -1.42 -5.27
CA VAL A 133 -10.68 -0.20 -4.48
C VAL A 133 -12.04 -0.25 -3.80
N ARG A 134 -13.09 -0.65 -4.52
CA ARG A 134 -14.43 -0.79 -3.94
C ARG A 134 -14.44 -1.82 -2.81
N GLU A 135 -13.79 -2.95 -2.99
CA GLU A 135 -13.71 -4.01 -1.98
C GLU A 135 -12.96 -3.53 -0.74
N LEU A 136 -11.76 -2.95 -0.92
CA LEU A 136 -10.93 -2.44 0.17
C LEU A 136 -11.55 -1.25 0.91
N CYS A 137 -12.43 -0.47 0.24
CA CYS A 137 -13.10 0.69 0.81
C CYS A 137 -14.55 0.43 1.25
N SER A 138 -15.09 -0.78 1.04
CA SER A 138 -16.49 -1.10 1.36
C SER A 138 -16.84 -0.97 2.85
N GLN A 139 -15.87 -1.19 3.73
CA GLN A 139 -16.01 -1.10 5.18
C GLN A 139 -15.27 0.11 5.78
N ALA A 140 -14.91 1.08 4.95
CA ALA A 140 -14.20 2.26 5.41
C ALA A 140 -15.15 3.19 6.18
N GLU A 141 -14.74 3.60 7.38
CA GLU A 141 -15.40 4.65 8.14
C GLU A 141 -14.95 6.02 7.63
N TYR A 142 -15.81 6.65 6.84
CA TYR A 142 -15.51 7.92 6.23
C TYR A 142 -15.76 9.08 7.18
N LYS A 143 -14.78 9.97 7.30
CA LYS A 143 -14.85 11.26 7.98
C LYS A 143 -14.82 12.39 6.94
N ARG A 144 -15.50 13.50 7.21
CA ARG A 144 -15.44 14.66 6.30
C ARG A 144 -14.01 15.15 6.13
N PHE A 145 -13.73 15.63 4.92
CA PHE A 145 -12.43 16.19 4.54
C PHE A 145 -12.57 17.62 4.00
N PRO A 146 -13.00 18.56 4.88
CA PRO A 146 -13.30 19.94 4.46
C PRO A 146 -12.07 20.68 3.91
N GLU A 147 -10.85 20.31 4.33
CA GLU A 147 -9.62 20.89 3.80
C GLU A 147 -9.44 20.61 2.31
N LEU A 148 -9.93 19.46 1.83
CA LEU A 148 -9.93 19.13 0.41
C LEU A 148 -10.97 19.95 -0.36
N GLU A 149 -12.15 20.21 0.23
CA GLU A 149 -13.18 21.05 -0.38
C GLU A 149 -12.77 22.53 -0.44
N ALA A 150 -11.95 22.97 0.52
CA ALA A 150 -11.42 24.34 0.59
C ALA A 150 -10.16 24.57 -0.26
N MET A 151 -9.72 23.57 -1.01
CA MET A 151 -8.52 23.67 -1.83
C MET A 151 -8.72 24.71 -2.93
N ILE A 152 -7.76 25.61 -3.06
CA ILE A 152 -7.69 26.67 -4.07
C ILE A 152 -6.45 26.44 -4.96
N ARG A 153 -6.45 27.05 -6.14
CA ARG A 153 -5.29 27.02 -7.03
C ARG A 153 -4.07 27.69 -6.43
#